data_1d6991ecc2f773e644bf74e322720a11
#
_entry.id   1d6991ecc2f773e644bf74e322720a11
#
_cell.length_a   1.000
_cell.length_b   1.000
_cell.length_c   1.000
_cell.angle_alpha   90.00
_cell.angle_beta   90.00
_cell.angle_gamma   90.00
#
_symmetry.space_group_name_H-M   'P 1'
#
loop_
_entity.id
_entity.type
_entity.pdbx_description
1 polymer ?
#
loop_
_entity_poly.entity_id
_entity_poly.type
_entity_poly.pdbx_seq_one_letter_code
_entity_poly.pdbx_strand_id
1 'polypeptide(L)'
;MNNANKWEQYDVARNRLRIMVGHYSELIRNEESKAVPDIEQIEKWEDEQHELSEKESLLSVDDTSGIAEINETYGPLTQAIMKG
;
A
#
# COMPACT_ATOMS: atom_id res chain seq x y z
N MET A 1 0.48 -28.44 5.55
CA MET A 1 0.14 -27.20 5.85
C MET A 1 -1.07 -26.69 5.23
N ASN A 2 -1.72 -25.91 5.88
CA ASN A 2 -3.06 -25.68 5.47
C ASN A 2 -3.17 -24.48 4.54
N ASN A 3 -4.18 -24.52 3.69
CA ASN A 3 -4.44 -23.46 2.73
C ASN A 3 -4.92 -22.19 3.43
N ALA A 4 -5.48 -22.31 4.63
CA ALA A 4 -5.96 -21.17 5.38
C ALA A 4 -4.83 -20.17 5.65
N ASN A 5 -3.64 -20.67 6.01
CA ASN A 5 -2.51 -19.81 6.30
C ASN A 5 -2.05 -19.04 5.04
N LYS A 6 -2.06 -19.72 3.90
CA LYS A 6 -1.68 -19.14 2.63
C LYS A 6 -2.62 -17.99 2.24
N TRP A 7 -3.93 -18.22 2.32
CA TRP A 7 -4.94 -17.22 2.01
C TRP A 7 -4.90 -16.06 3.00
N GLU A 8 -4.66 -16.38 4.27
CA GLU A 8 -4.57 -15.36 5.30
C GLU A 8 -3.39 -14.41 5.03
N GLN A 9 -2.23 -14.94 4.67
CA GLN A 9 -1.07 -14.12 4.33
C GLN A 9 -1.33 -13.25 3.11
N TYR A 10 -1.99 -13.79 2.11
CA TYR A 10 -2.37 -13.08 0.92
C TYR A 10 -3.31 -11.90 1.26
N ASP A 11 -4.34 -12.16 2.07
CA ASP A 11 -5.30 -11.13 2.45
C ASP A 11 -4.63 -10.01 3.25
N VAL A 12 -3.71 -10.37 4.14
CA VAL A 12 -2.97 -9.38 4.92
C VAL A 12 -2.12 -8.50 4.00
N ALA A 13 -1.44 -9.11 3.03
CA ALA A 13 -0.62 -8.35 2.09
C ALA A 13 -1.47 -7.39 1.26
N ARG A 14 -2.59 -7.85 0.75
CA ARG A 14 -3.50 -7.00 -0.03
C ARG A 14 -4.01 -5.83 0.81
N ASN A 15 -4.40 -6.11 2.05
CA ASN A 15 -4.91 -5.09 2.94
C ASN A 15 -3.83 -4.02 3.22
N ARG A 16 -2.60 -4.44 3.40
CA ARG A 16 -1.49 -3.50 3.62
C ARG A 16 -1.28 -2.58 2.42
N LEU A 17 -1.34 -3.15 1.21
CA LEU A 17 -1.23 -2.33 0.00
C LEU A 17 -2.38 -1.32 -0.09
N ARG A 18 -3.60 -1.73 0.26
CA ARG A 18 -4.76 -0.84 0.25
C ARG A 18 -4.63 0.28 1.27
N ILE A 19 -4.10 -0.02 2.45
CA ILE A 19 -3.86 1.00 3.47
C ILE A 19 -2.86 2.03 2.94
N MET A 20 -1.81 1.57 2.27
CA MET A 20 -0.82 2.48 1.68
C MET A 20 -1.45 3.36 0.60
N VAL A 21 -2.28 2.78 -0.27
CA VAL A 21 -2.98 3.55 -1.31
C VAL A 21 -3.86 4.63 -0.67
N GLY A 22 -4.61 4.28 0.36
CA GLY A 22 -5.44 5.24 1.08
C GLY A 22 -4.63 6.36 1.72
N HIS A 23 -3.47 5.99 2.27
CA HIS A 23 -2.58 6.97 2.89
C HIS A 23 -2.08 8.00 1.85
N TYR A 24 -1.69 7.53 0.66
CA TYR A 24 -1.29 8.44 -0.41
C TYR A 24 -2.44 9.34 -0.87
N SER A 25 -3.65 8.81 -0.93
CA SER A 25 -4.83 9.62 -1.27
C SER A 25 -5.00 10.78 -0.29
N GLU A 26 -4.80 10.51 0.99
CA GLU A 26 -4.90 11.53 2.04
C GLU A 26 -3.78 12.56 1.92
N LEU A 27 -2.56 12.12 1.69
CA LEU A 27 -1.43 13.02 1.50
C LEU A 27 -1.65 13.95 0.31
N ILE A 28 -2.13 13.40 -0.80
CA ILE A 28 -2.40 14.16 -2.02
C ILE A 28 -3.48 15.21 -1.75
N ARG A 29 -4.56 14.80 -1.12
CA ARG A 29 -5.68 15.70 -0.81
C ARG A 29 -5.24 16.85 0.08
N ASN A 30 -4.44 16.55 1.09
CA ASN A 30 -3.93 17.56 2.00
C ASN A 30 -3.03 18.56 1.27
N GLU A 31 -2.20 18.06 0.37
CA GLU A 31 -1.30 18.93 -0.40
C GLU A 31 -2.09 19.82 -1.36
N GLU A 32 -3.12 19.24 -2.01
CA GLU A 32 -3.98 19.99 -2.94
C GLU A 32 -4.75 21.11 -2.28
N SER A 33 -5.02 20.99 -0.99
CA SER A 33 -5.77 22.00 -0.27
C SER A 33 -4.94 23.18 0.21
N LYS A 34 -3.62 23.15 0.00
CA LYS A 34 -2.74 24.25 0.37
C LYS A 34 -2.91 25.42 -0.59
N ALA A 35 -2.59 26.62 -0.11
CA ALA A 35 -2.67 27.84 -0.96
C ALA A 35 -1.77 27.70 -2.20
N VAL A 36 -0.60 27.09 -2.03
CA VAL A 36 0.32 26.85 -3.13
C VAL A 36 0.73 25.37 -3.09
N PRO A 37 -0.05 24.50 -3.74
CA PRO A 37 0.26 23.07 -3.73
C PRO A 37 1.58 22.77 -4.44
N ASP A 38 2.31 21.80 -3.91
CA ASP A 38 3.53 21.31 -4.54
C ASP A 38 3.16 20.24 -5.58
N ILE A 39 3.06 20.66 -6.83
CA ILE A 39 2.60 19.80 -7.92
C ILE A 39 3.56 18.62 -8.15
N GLU A 40 4.87 18.85 -8.05
CA GLU A 40 5.85 17.78 -8.23
C GLU A 40 5.69 16.70 -7.16
N GLN A 41 5.44 17.10 -5.91
CA GLN A 41 5.22 16.16 -4.83
C GLN A 41 3.94 15.36 -5.05
N ILE A 42 2.88 16.02 -5.49
CA ILE A 42 1.61 15.35 -5.79
C ILE A 42 1.81 14.30 -6.87
N GLU A 43 2.49 14.64 -7.95
CA GLU A 43 2.76 13.70 -9.03
C GLU A 43 3.57 12.50 -8.55
N LYS A 44 4.55 12.74 -7.71
CA LYS A 44 5.36 11.67 -7.14
C LYS A 44 4.50 10.70 -6.31
N TRP A 45 3.62 11.24 -5.48
CA TRP A 45 2.72 10.41 -4.67
C TRP A 45 1.73 9.65 -5.55
N GLU A 46 1.23 10.28 -6.62
CA GLU A 46 0.32 9.61 -7.56
C GLU A 46 1.01 8.44 -8.25
N ASP A 47 2.27 8.61 -8.64
CA ASP A 47 3.03 7.53 -9.25
C ASP A 47 3.25 6.38 -8.28
N GLU A 48 3.60 6.68 -7.05
CA GLU A 48 3.80 5.67 -6.01
C GLU A 48 2.50 4.93 -5.72
N GLN A 49 1.39 5.67 -5.65
CA GLN A 49 0.07 5.09 -5.42
C GLN A 49 -0.32 4.15 -6.55
N HIS A 50 -0.04 4.57 -7.79
CA HIS A 50 -0.34 3.74 -8.96
C HIS A 50 0.45 2.43 -8.93
N GLU A 51 1.73 2.49 -8.58
CA GLU A 51 2.55 1.30 -8.46
C GLU A 51 2.00 0.32 -7.42
N LEU A 52 1.53 0.84 -6.29
CA LEU A 52 0.96 0.00 -5.24
C LEU A 52 -0.35 -0.64 -5.68
N SER A 53 -1.18 0.11 -6.40
CA SER A 53 -2.43 -0.42 -6.93
C SER A 53 -2.19 -1.53 -7.95
N GLU A 54 -1.19 -1.37 -8.79
CA GLU A 54 -0.80 -2.42 -9.74
C GLU A 54 -0.29 -3.65 -9.02
N LYS A 55 0.53 -3.45 -8.00
CA LYS A 55 1.05 -4.54 -7.20
C LYS A 55 -0.08 -5.36 -6.59
N GLU A 56 -1.10 -4.68 -6.08
CA GLU A 56 -2.27 -5.35 -5.52
C GLU A 56 -3.01 -6.15 -6.59
N SER A 57 -3.22 -5.57 -7.77
CA SER A 57 -3.94 -6.22 -8.86
C SER A 57 -3.25 -7.47 -9.36
N LEU A 58 -1.91 -7.46 -9.37
CA LEU A 58 -1.12 -8.56 -9.91
C LEU A 58 -0.75 -9.61 -8.87
N LEU A 59 -1.01 -9.34 -7.62
CA LEU A 59 -0.62 -10.25 -6.55
C LEU A 59 -1.42 -11.55 -6.62
N SER A 60 -0.70 -12.67 -6.56
CA SER A 60 -1.31 -14.01 -6.56
C SER A 60 -1.12 -14.64 -5.19
N VAL A 61 -2.11 -15.41 -4.75
CA VAL A 61 -2.01 -16.17 -3.51
C VAL A 61 -0.85 -17.17 -3.55
N ASP A 62 -0.45 -17.57 -4.76
CA ASP A 62 0.64 -18.52 -4.93
C ASP A 62 2.03 -17.88 -4.92
N ASP A 63 2.10 -16.56 -5.00
CA ASP A 63 3.36 -15.85 -4.98
C ASP A 63 3.81 -15.64 -3.53
N THR A 64 4.26 -16.72 -2.90
CA THR A 64 4.61 -16.70 -1.48
C THR A 64 5.76 -15.75 -1.17
N SER A 65 6.76 -15.66 -2.03
CA SER A 65 7.89 -14.75 -1.78
C SER A 65 7.48 -13.29 -1.97
N GLY A 66 6.63 -12.99 -2.95
CA GLY A 66 6.12 -11.64 -3.14
C GLY A 66 5.26 -11.20 -1.97
N ILE A 67 4.40 -12.10 -1.48
CA ILE A 67 3.55 -11.83 -0.32
C ILE A 67 4.41 -11.55 0.92
N ALA A 68 5.44 -12.38 1.16
CA ALA A 68 6.33 -12.19 2.30
C ALA A 68 7.05 -10.85 2.21
N GLU A 69 7.52 -10.48 1.03
CA GLU A 69 8.19 -9.19 0.82
C GLU A 69 7.27 -8.02 1.12
N ILE A 70 6.03 -8.07 0.65
CA ILE A 70 5.04 -7.03 0.92
C ILE A 70 4.80 -6.90 2.42
N ASN A 71 4.57 -8.03 3.09
CA ASN A 71 4.28 -8.03 4.52
C ASN A 71 5.46 -7.51 5.34
N GLU A 72 6.66 -7.84 4.93
CA GLU A 72 7.88 -7.38 5.60
C GLU A 72 8.11 -5.89 5.39
N THR A 73 7.93 -5.42 4.16
CA THR A 73 8.16 -4.03 3.79
C THR A 73 7.10 -3.09 4.35
N TYR A 74 5.83 -3.47 4.18
CA TYR A 74 4.71 -2.57 4.49
C TYR A 74 4.08 -2.82 5.85
N GLY A 75 4.42 -3.91 6.52
CA GLY A 75 3.90 -4.17 7.86
C GLY A 75 4.18 -3.04 8.83
N PRO A 76 5.46 -2.67 9.03
CA PRO A 76 5.78 -1.58 9.94
C PRO A 76 5.21 -0.23 9.50
N LEU A 77 5.20 0.03 8.19
CA LEU A 77 4.70 1.29 7.65
C LEU A 77 3.21 1.45 7.89
N THR A 78 2.43 0.39 7.64
CA THR A 78 0.98 0.46 7.84
C THR A 78 0.63 0.54 9.33
N GLN A 79 1.41 -0.11 10.18
CA GLN A 79 1.21 0.02 11.62
C GLN A 79 1.41 1.46 12.08
N ALA A 80 2.43 2.12 11.57
CA ALA A 80 2.70 3.51 11.89
C ALA A 80 1.56 4.42 11.43
N ILE A 81 1.03 4.18 10.24
CA ILE A 81 -0.10 4.93 9.69
C ILE A 81 -1.34 4.75 10.56
N MET A 82 -1.64 3.51 10.95
CA MET A 82 -2.84 3.21 11.73
C MET A 82 -2.75 3.75 13.15
N LYS A 83 -1.56 3.90 13.69
CA LYS A 83 -1.38 4.47 15.03
C LYS A 83 -1.52 5.98 15.03
N GLY A 84 -1.13 6.59 13.93
CA GLY A 84 -1.05 8.01 13.82
C GLY A 84 -2.31 8.72 13.59
#